data_bd85217aa7194dc59466f07043f2712a
#
_entry.id   bd85217aa7194dc59466f07043f2712a
#
_cell.length_a   1.000
_cell.length_b   1.000
_cell.length_c   1.000
_cell.angle_alpha   90.00
_cell.angle_beta   90.00
_cell.angle_gamma   90.00
#
_symmetry.space_group_name_H-M   'P 1'
#
loop_
_entity.id
_entity.type
_entity.pdbx_description
1 polymer ?
#
loop_
_entity_poly.entity_id
_entity_poly.type
_entity_poly.pdbx_seq_one_letter_code
_entity_poly.pdbx_strand_id
1 'polypeptide(L)'
;MNPMLQVRQPRLAELVAAQLRERIVSGRLVDGDLLPKQEDLGQQFGVSKPTMREAIRILESEGLIEVQQGRFGGAVVHVPKVENIAVSMALVLETNGVHLPDVGVALQAIEPSCVRLCAQREDRLEAVVPVLQNLHDHALAAVRDDERVVALSREFHEALAELCGNASLRLCAGALERLWTAHEGSWAEQASYGPGFPELRIRHEALDEHALIIERIAAGDAEGAAEAARAHLGTSQTYALHRAGNPIVDVPLQRRLLNSFH
;
A
#
# COMPACT_ATOMS: atom_id res chain seq x y z
N MET A 1 -9.95 -47.57 10.17
CA MET A 1 -11.22 -46.80 10.09
C MET A 1 -10.85 -45.36 9.76
N ASN A 2 -11.20 -44.95 8.55
CA ASN A 2 -10.92 -43.60 8.07
C ASN A 2 -11.95 -42.64 8.73
N PRO A 3 -11.57 -41.57 9.44
CA PRO A 3 -12.57 -40.65 9.96
C PRO A 3 -13.23 -39.94 8.76
N MET A 4 -14.56 -40.16 8.62
CA MET A 4 -15.34 -39.42 7.64
C MET A 4 -15.17 -37.93 7.88
N LEU A 5 -14.65 -37.22 6.91
CA LEU A 5 -14.66 -35.76 6.86
C LEU A 5 -16.11 -35.28 6.90
N GLN A 6 -16.59 -34.87 8.07
CA GLN A 6 -17.90 -34.23 8.18
C GLN A 6 -17.77 -32.84 7.50
N VAL A 7 -18.33 -32.74 6.31
CA VAL A 7 -18.56 -31.45 5.65
C VAL A 7 -19.58 -30.70 6.49
N ARG A 8 -19.13 -29.73 7.26
CA ARG A 8 -19.99 -28.85 8.04
C ARG A 8 -20.81 -28.00 7.08
N GLN A 9 -22.13 -28.10 7.12
CA GLN A 9 -22.97 -27.15 6.37
C GLN A 9 -22.68 -25.72 6.86
N PRO A 10 -22.54 -24.75 5.94
CA PRO A 10 -22.32 -23.34 6.32
C PRO A 10 -23.44 -22.89 7.25
N ARG A 11 -23.07 -22.21 8.32
CA ARG A 11 -24.06 -21.60 9.21
C ARG A 11 -24.79 -20.47 8.48
N LEU A 12 -26.06 -20.23 8.80
CA LEU A 12 -26.86 -19.20 8.14
C LEU A 12 -26.19 -17.80 8.20
N ALA A 13 -25.45 -17.51 9.27
CA ALA A 13 -24.65 -16.29 9.38
C ALA A 13 -23.52 -16.21 8.34
N GLU A 14 -22.86 -17.33 8.04
CA GLU A 14 -21.80 -17.40 7.01
C GLU A 14 -22.37 -17.16 5.60
N LEU A 15 -23.59 -17.65 5.33
CA LEU A 15 -24.26 -17.40 4.05
C LEU A 15 -24.67 -15.93 3.89
N VAL A 16 -25.17 -15.30 4.94
CA VAL A 16 -25.50 -13.87 4.94
C VAL A 16 -24.23 -13.03 4.75
N ALA A 17 -23.15 -13.35 5.47
CA ALA A 17 -21.86 -12.68 5.32
C ALA A 17 -21.33 -12.83 3.89
N ALA A 18 -21.43 -14.03 3.28
CA ALA A 18 -21.01 -14.26 1.91
C ALA A 18 -21.79 -13.40 0.89
N GLN A 19 -23.10 -13.22 1.07
CA GLN A 19 -23.90 -12.37 0.19
C GLN A 19 -23.57 -10.88 0.34
N LEU A 20 -23.33 -10.40 1.55
CA LEU A 20 -22.90 -9.02 1.79
C LEU A 20 -21.48 -8.79 1.23
N ARG A 21 -20.55 -9.73 1.46
CA ARG A 21 -19.20 -9.69 0.88
C ARG A 21 -19.24 -9.60 -0.64
N GLU A 22 -20.08 -10.40 -1.29
CA GLU A 22 -20.25 -10.35 -2.75
C GLU A 22 -20.73 -8.98 -3.22
N ARG A 23 -21.63 -8.31 -2.46
CA ARG A 23 -22.09 -6.95 -2.80
C ARG A 23 -20.97 -5.92 -2.67
N ILE A 24 -20.09 -6.05 -1.67
CA ILE A 24 -18.92 -5.19 -1.48
C ILE A 24 -17.89 -5.43 -2.60
N VAL A 25 -17.49 -6.67 -2.82
CA VAL A 25 -16.48 -7.02 -3.83
C VAL A 25 -16.96 -6.71 -5.25
N SER A 26 -18.26 -6.82 -5.54
CA SER A 26 -18.83 -6.46 -6.84
C SER A 26 -19.07 -4.96 -7.03
N GLY A 27 -18.75 -4.10 -6.04
CA GLY A 27 -18.98 -2.67 -6.08
C GLY A 27 -20.45 -2.24 -5.95
N ARG A 28 -21.34 -3.15 -5.60
CA ARG A 28 -22.76 -2.82 -5.29
C ARG A 28 -22.92 -2.12 -3.95
N LEU A 29 -21.96 -2.30 -3.06
CA LEU A 29 -21.73 -1.51 -1.85
C LEU A 29 -20.33 -0.93 -1.98
N VAL A 30 -20.18 0.37 -1.83
CA VAL A 30 -18.91 1.08 -1.98
C VAL A 30 -18.32 1.49 -0.63
N ASP A 31 -17.06 1.84 -0.64
CA ASP A 31 -16.34 2.31 0.54
C ASP A 31 -17.05 3.51 1.16
N GLY A 32 -17.30 3.47 2.47
CA GLY A 32 -18.04 4.51 3.19
C GLY A 32 -19.57 4.35 3.21
N ASP A 33 -20.15 3.39 2.48
CA ASP A 33 -21.59 3.14 2.54
C ASP A 33 -22.01 2.71 3.95
N LEU A 34 -23.09 3.31 4.46
CA LEU A 34 -23.69 2.91 5.71
C LEU A 34 -24.72 1.79 5.44
N LEU A 35 -24.48 0.63 6.01
CA LEU A 35 -25.44 -0.48 5.92
C LEU A 35 -26.74 -0.13 6.68
N PRO A 36 -27.90 -0.64 6.22
CA PRO A 36 -29.14 -0.58 6.97
C PRO A 36 -28.98 -1.14 8.40
N LYS A 37 -29.86 -0.72 9.31
CA LYS A 37 -29.83 -1.26 10.69
C LYS A 37 -29.91 -2.77 10.67
N GLN A 38 -29.26 -3.42 11.66
CA GLN A 38 -29.25 -4.89 11.76
C GLN A 38 -30.64 -5.51 11.77
N GLU A 39 -31.65 -4.78 12.29
CA GLU A 39 -33.05 -5.23 12.29
C GLU A 39 -33.62 -5.26 10.87
N ASP A 40 -33.40 -4.21 10.10
CA ASP A 40 -33.88 -4.09 8.71
C ASP A 40 -33.18 -5.12 7.80
N LEU A 41 -31.86 -5.28 7.97
CA LEU A 41 -31.10 -6.34 7.29
C LEU A 41 -31.60 -7.72 7.68
N GLY A 42 -31.89 -7.97 8.96
CA GLY A 42 -32.44 -9.22 9.42
C GLY A 42 -33.76 -9.56 8.73
N GLN A 43 -34.65 -8.58 8.56
CA GLN A 43 -35.91 -8.72 7.83
C GLN A 43 -35.66 -9.01 6.32
N GLN A 44 -34.74 -8.26 5.67
CA GLN A 44 -34.40 -8.43 4.25
C GLN A 44 -33.85 -9.84 3.96
N PHE A 45 -33.02 -10.36 4.86
CA PHE A 45 -32.39 -11.68 4.71
C PHE A 45 -33.25 -12.82 5.30
N GLY A 46 -34.36 -12.51 5.97
CA GLY A 46 -35.20 -13.52 6.62
C GLY A 46 -34.49 -14.25 7.77
N VAL A 47 -33.59 -13.57 8.49
CA VAL A 47 -32.78 -14.16 9.57
C VAL A 47 -33.01 -13.49 10.92
N SER A 48 -32.72 -14.21 11.99
CA SER A 48 -32.82 -13.69 13.36
C SER A 48 -31.75 -12.62 13.64
N LYS A 49 -32.03 -11.72 14.59
CA LYS A 49 -31.08 -10.68 15.05
C LYS A 49 -29.74 -11.26 15.53
N PRO A 50 -29.66 -12.38 16.27
CA PRO A 50 -28.38 -13.02 16.60
C PRO A 50 -27.62 -13.49 15.37
N THR A 51 -28.29 -14.07 14.37
CA THR A 51 -27.68 -14.53 13.11
C THR A 51 -27.11 -13.34 12.33
N MET A 52 -27.85 -12.23 12.22
CA MET A 52 -27.37 -11.04 11.56
C MET A 52 -26.17 -10.44 12.28
N ARG A 53 -26.19 -10.38 13.60
CA ARG A 53 -25.05 -9.89 14.40
C ARG A 53 -23.79 -10.72 14.16
N GLU A 54 -23.93 -12.04 14.05
CA GLU A 54 -22.81 -12.91 13.75
C GLU A 54 -22.28 -12.71 12.33
N ALA A 55 -23.15 -12.50 11.34
CA ALA A 55 -22.76 -12.17 9.97
C ALA A 55 -21.97 -10.84 9.91
N ILE A 56 -22.43 -9.82 10.62
CA ILE A 56 -21.70 -8.53 10.74
C ILE A 56 -20.32 -8.73 11.39
N ARG A 57 -20.22 -9.54 12.46
CA ARG A 57 -18.91 -9.83 13.08
C ARG A 57 -17.94 -10.55 12.14
N ILE A 58 -18.43 -11.47 11.32
CA ILE A 58 -17.60 -12.12 10.30
C ILE A 58 -17.03 -11.07 9.35
N LEU A 59 -17.86 -10.20 8.80
CA LEU A 59 -17.42 -9.15 7.88
C LEU A 59 -16.49 -8.12 8.56
N GLU A 60 -16.74 -7.79 9.84
CA GLU A 60 -15.84 -6.94 10.63
C GLU A 60 -14.49 -7.60 10.86
N SER A 61 -14.46 -8.90 11.16
CA SER A 61 -13.19 -9.65 11.27
C SER A 61 -12.42 -9.79 9.95
N GLU A 62 -13.10 -9.67 8.81
CA GLU A 62 -12.51 -9.62 7.47
C GLU A 62 -12.07 -8.21 7.05
N GLY A 63 -12.35 -7.19 7.88
CA GLY A 63 -12.06 -5.79 7.57
C GLY A 63 -12.94 -5.18 6.48
N LEU A 64 -14.07 -5.82 6.16
CA LEU A 64 -15.02 -5.34 5.15
C LEU A 64 -16.08 -4.40 5.72
N ILE A 65 -16.20 -4.33 7.03
CA ILE A 65 -17.14 -3.50 7.74
C ILE A 65 -16.47 -3.00 9.03
N GLU A 66 -16.74 -1.74 9.40
CA GLU A 66 -16.45 -1.18 10.71
C GLU A 66 -17.77 -0.87 11.43
N VAL A 67 -17.92 -1.35 12.69
CA VAL A 67 -19.08 -1.05 13.51
C VAL A 67 -18.82 0.19 14.37
N GLN A 68 -19.38 1.32 13.96
CA GLN A 68 -19.31 2.57 14.71
C GLN A 68 -20.35 2.61 15.82
N GLN A 69 -19.91 2.97 17.05
CA GLN A 69 -20.79 3.12 18.23
C GLN A 69 -21.36 4.53 18.31
N GLY A 70 -22.58 4.65 18.88
CA GLY A 70 -23.21 5.93 19.17
C GLY A 70 -24.60 6.10 18.54
N ARG A 71 -25.19 7.30 18.78
CA ARG A 71 -26.58 7.63 18.35
C ARG A 71 -26.76 7.55 16.83
N PHE A 72 -25.71 7.82 16.09
CA PHE A 72 -25.63 7.75 14.61
C PHE A 72 -24.76 6.58 14.15
N GLY A 73 -24.42 5.66 15.06
CA GLY A 73 -23.59 4.51 14.76
C GLY A 73 -24.29 3.51 13.84
N GLY A 74 -23.49 2.73 13.12
CA GLY A 74 -23.93 1.72 12.16
C GLY A 74 -22.76 0.90 11.68
N ALA A 75 -22.98 0.01 10.73
CA ALA A 75 -21.94 -0.73 10.06
C ALA A 75 -21.56 0.02 8.77
N VAL A 76 -20.35 0.54 8.71
CA VAL A 76 -19.79 1.22 7.54
C VAL A 76 -19.01 0.22 6.70
N VAL A 77 -19.22 0.25 5.40
CA VAL A 77 -18.52 -0.61 4.44
C VAL A 77 -17.10 -0.12 4.22
N HIS A 78 -16.14 -1.03 4.24
CA HIS A 78 -14.76 -0.81 3.84
C HIS A 78 -14.37 -1.72 2.67
N VAL A 79 -13.85 -1.12 1.63
CA VAL A 79 -13.25 -1.87 0.52
C VAL A 79 -11.75 -2.06 0.83
N PRO A 80 -11.25 -3.31 0.83
CA PRO A 80 -9.84 -3.55 1.10
C PRO A 80 -8.92 -2.79 0.14
N LYS A 81 -7.93 -2.09 0.70
CA LYS A 81 -6.93 -1.28 0.00
C LYS A 81 -5.54 -1.87 0.23
N VAL A 82 -4.56 -1.38 -0.53
CA VAL A 82 -3.16 -1.81 -0.40
C VAL A 82 -2.60 -1.61 1.00
N GLU A 83 -3.09 -0.60 1.71
CA GLU A 83 -2.75 -0.33 3.11
C GLU A 83 -3.08 -1.50 4.04
N ASN A 84 -4.22 -2.14 3.85
CA ASN A 84 -4.61 -3.32 4.65
C ASN A 84 -3.60 -4.46 4.46
N ILE A 85 -3.06 -4.62 3.24
CA ILE A 85 -1.99 -5.56 2.94
C ILE A 85 -0.72 -5.15 3.68
N ALA A 86 -0.34 -3.87 3.62
CA ALA A 86 0.86 -3.36 4.28
C ALA A 86 0.80 -3.55 5.80
N VAL A 87 -0.34 -3.25 6.44
CA VAL A 87 -0.54 -3.48 7.89
C VAL A 87 -0.42 -4.95 8.25
N SER A 88 -1.06 -5.84 7.48
CA SER A 88 -0.99 -7.29 7.73
C SER A 88 0.43 -7.83 7.51
N MET A 89 1.12 -7.35 6.49
CA MET A 89 2.51 -7.69 6.20
C MET A 89 3.44 -7.21 7.31
N ALA A 90 3.28 -5.96 7.78
CA ALA A 90 4.05 -5.41 8.89
C ALA A 90 3.99 -6.30 10.13
N LEU A 91 2.76 -6.71 10.52
CA LEU A 91 2.55 -7.58 11.67
C LEU A 91 3.27 -8.94 11.53
N VAL A 92 3.19 -9.55 10.34
CA VAL A 92 3.88 -10.83 10.08
C VAL A 92 5.39 -10.66 10.08
N LEU A 93 5.92 -9.61 9.46
CA LEU A 93 7.36 -9.33 9.44
C LEU A 93 7.90 -9.08 10.85
N GLU A 94 7.19 -8.28 11.66
CA GLU A 94 7.55 -8.00 13.05
C GLU A 94 7.60 -9.29 13.90
N THR A 95 6.54 -10.11 13.82
CA THR A 95 6.48 -11.38 14.58
C THR A 95 7.58 -12.37 14.20
N ASN A 96 8.15 -12.24 13.00
CA ASN A 96 9.28 -13.03 12.54
C ASN A 96 10.65 -12.32 12.75
N GLY A 97 10.68 -11.15 13.37
CA GLY A 97 11.89 -10.39 13.63
C GLY A 97 12.60 -9.92 12.35
N VAL A 98 11.84 -9.66 11.28
CA VAL A 98 12.39 -9.24 9.99
C VAL A 98 12.85 -7.79 10.07
N HIS A 99 14.03 -7.53 9.53
CA HIS A 99 14.63 -6.20 9.50
C HIS A 99 14.29 -5.45 8.21
N LEU A 100 14.28 -4.13 8.29
CA LEU A 100 13.95 -3.26 7.14
C LEU A 100 14.79 -3.51 5.87
N PRO A 101 16.10 -3.85 5.94
CA PRO A 101 16.87 -4.22 4.75
C PRO A 101 16.23 -5.33 3.90
N ASP A 102 15.52 -6.30 4.50
CA ASP A 102 14.84 -7.36 3.76
C ASP A 102 13.70 -6.79 2.90
N VAL A 103 12.97 -5.79 3.44
CA VAL A 103 11.95 -5.06 2.67
C VAL A 103 12.59 -4.32 1.49
N GLY A 104 13.76 -3.69 1.72
CA GLY A 104 14.54 -3.04 0.66
C GLY A 104 14.94 -4.01 -0.46
N VAL A 105 15.44 -5.19 -0.10
CA VAL A 105 15.79 -6.24 -1.08
C VAL A 105 14.55 -6.69 -1.88
N ALA A 106 13.40 -6.83 -1.23
CA ALA A 106 12.15 -7.18 -1.91
C ALA A 106 11.70 -6.07 -2.89
N LEU A 107 11.83 -4.80 -2.52
CA LEU A 107 11.56 -3.65 -3.41
C LEU A 107 12.48 -3.66 -4.63
N GLN A 108 13.80 -3.85 -4.44
CA GLN A 108 14.76 -3.96 -5.54
C GLN A 108 14.46 -5.11 -6.51
N ALA A 109 13.76 -6.15 -6.07
CA ALA A 109 13.31 -7.25 -6.92
C ALA A 109 12.00 -6.94 -7.66
N ILE A 110 11.07 -6.25 -7.02
CA ILE A 110 9.68 -6.08 -7.52
C ILE A 110 9.52 -4.77 -8.32
N GLU A 111 9.96 -3.63 -7.81
CA GLU A 111 9.73 -2.33 -8.45
C GLU A 111 10.34 -2.22 -9.85
N PRO A 112 11.58 -2.70 -10.14
CA PRO A 112 12.10 -2.70 -11.51
C PRO A 112 11.21 -3.48 -12.50
N SER A 113 10.44 -4.45 -12.01
CA SER A 113 9.45 -5.16 -12.84
C SER A 113 8.24 -4.29 -13.16
N CYS A 114 7.80 -3.43 -12.21
CA CYS A 114 6.76 -2.43 -12.48
C CYS A 114 7.25 -1.39 -13.51
N VAL A 115 8.47 -0.90 -13.33
CA VAL A 115 9.10 0.08 -14.24
C VAL A 115 9.23 -0.48 -15.65
N ARG A 116 9.67 -1.74 -15.78
CA ARG A 116 9.71 -2.45 -17.08
C ARG A 116 8.34 -2.45 -17.74
N LEU A 117 7.29 -2.79 -17.01
CA LEU A 117 5.93 -2.80 -17.55
C LEU A 117 5.45 -1.40 -17.94
N CYS A 118 5.78 -0.36 -17.17
CA CYS A 118 5.51 1.02 -17.54
C CYS A 118 6.10 1.36 -18.92
N ALA A 119 7.36 0.97 -19.16
CA ALA A 119 8.04 1.21 -20.43
C ALA A 119 7.45 0.40 -21.60
N GLN A 120 6.85 -0.75 -21.33
CA GLN A 120 6.20 -1.62 -22.33
C GLN A 120 4.79 -1.18 -22.72
N ARG A 121 4.16 -0.26 -22.00
CA ARG A 121 2.82 0.23 -22.31
C ARG A 121 2.82 0.97 -23.65
N GLU A 122 1.83 0.71 -24.48
CA GLU A 122 1.63 1.42 -25.74
C GLU A 122 1.29 2.91 -25.50
N ASP A 123 0.49 3.17 -24.45
CA ASP A 123 0.05 4.51 -24.04
C ASP A 123 1.00 5.19 -23.03
N ARG A 124 2.27 4.73 -22.91
CA ARG A 124 3.20 5.25 -21.91
C ARG A 124 3.47 6.75 -22.00
N LEU A 125 3.45 7.30 -23.24
CA LEU A 125 3.71 8.72 -23.48
C LEU A 125 2.54 9.61 -23.05
N GLU A 126 1.32 9.07 -23.01
CA GLU A 126 0.10 9.77 -22.61
C GLU A 126 -0.27 9.51 -21.16
N ALA A 127 -0.09 8.27 -20.67
CA ALA A 127 -0.61 7.83 -19.38
C ALA A 127 0.46 7.70 -18.29
N VAL A 128 1.73 7.46 -18.63
CA VAL A 128 2.80 7.22 -17.65
C VAL A 128 3.75 8.40 -17.53
N VAL A 129 4.38 8.77 -18.64
CA VAL A 129 5.44 9.81 -18.64
C VAL A 129 4.97 11.14 -18.10
N PRO A 130 3.78 11.68 -18.42
CA PRO A 130 3.35 12.98 -17.92
C PRO A 130 3.14 12.98 -16.40
N VAL A 131 2.69 11.87 -15.82
CA VAL A 131 2.49 11.75 -14.37
C VAL A 131 3.84 11.75 -13.65
N LEU A 132 4.78 10.93 -14.11
CA LEU A 132 6.11 10.83 -13.53
C LEU A 132 6.91 12.12 -13.70
N GLN A 133 6.82 12.78 -14.87
CA GLN A 133 7.47 14.05 -15.13
C GLN A 133 6.95 15.15 -14.20
N ASN A 134 5.63 15.21 -14.00
CA ASN A 134 5.02 16.19 -13.08
C ASN A 134 5.53 16.00 -11.64
N LEU A 135 5.61 14.77 -11.15
CA LEU A 135 6.14 14.46 -9.81
C LEU A 135 7.62 14.83 -9.69
N HIS A 136 8.40 14.50 -10.72
CA HIS A 136 9.82 14.86 -10.78
C HIS A 136 10.04 16.39 -10.76
N ASP A 137 9.31 17.14 -11.58
CA ASP A 137 9.43 18.61 -11.67
C ASP A 137 9.07 19.26 -10.33
N HIS A 138 8.02 18.78 -9.66
CA HIS A 138 7.67 19.24 -8.33
C HIS A 138 8.72 18.89 -7.28
N ALA A 139 9.32 17.71 -7.33
CA ALA A 139 10.40 17.30 -6.44
C ALA A 139 11.65 18.15 -6.64
N LEU A 140 12.00 18.45 -7.90
CA LEU A 140 13.11 19.32 -8.23
C LEU A 140 12.90 20.76 -7.72
N ALA A 141 11.69 21.28 -7.88
CA ALA A 141 11.32 22.60 -7.35
C ALA A 141 11.38 22.65 -5.81
N ALA A 142 11.08 21.52 -5.15
CA ALA A 142 11.08 21.37 -3.69
C ALA A 142 12.41 20.84 -3.12
N VAL A 143 13.48 20.72 -3.90
CA VAL A 143 14.75 20.06 -3.52
C VAL A 143 15.41 20.61 -2.25
N ARG A 144 15.10 21.86 -1.87
CA ARG A 144 15.58 22.50 -0.65
C ARG A 144 14.63 22.34 0.55
N ASP A 145 13.44 21.84 0.34
CA ASP A 145 12.44 21.52 1.36
C ASP A 145 12.55 20.02 1.69
N ASP A 146 13.09 19.72 2.86
CA ASP A 146 13.45 18.39 3.31
C ASP A 146 12.23 17.44 3.35
N GLU A 147 11.12 17.89 3.89
CA GLU A 147 9.91 17.06 4.00
C GLU A 147 9.24 16.90 2.64
N ARG A 148 9.15 17.97 1.89
CA ARG A 148 8.43 17.98 0.61
C ARG A 148 9.14 17.17 -0.46
N VAL A 149 10.48 17.25 -0.57
CA VAL A 149 11.24 16.45 -1.56
C VAL A 149 11.12 14.95 -1.28
N VAL A 150 11.15 14.53 0.00
CA VAL A 150 10.95 13.13 0.38
C VAL A 150 9.54 12.66 0.05
N ALA A 151 8.52 13.45 0.38
CA ALA A 151 7.14 13.11 0.05
C ALA A 151 6.93 12.91 -1.46
N LEU A 152 7.45 13.82 -2.29
CA LEU A 152 7.34 13.75 -3.74
C LEU A 152 8.15 12.59 -4.35
N SER A 153 9.33 12.26 -3.78
CA SER A 153 10.07 11.07 -4.19
C SER A 153 9.30 9.79 -3.92
N ARG A 154 8.60 9.70 -2.79
CA ARG A 154 7.72 8.56 -2.48
C ARG A 154 6.54 8.47 -3.44
N GLU A 155 5.86 9.60 -3.69
CA GLU A 155 4.78 9.67 -4.67
C GLU A 155 5.24 9.20 -6.06
N PHE A 156 6.52 9.43 -6.43
CA PHE A 156 7.11 8.93 -7.67
C PHE A 156 7.20 7.39 -7.72
N HIS A 157 7.69 6.74 -6.65
CA HIS A 157 7.76 5.28 -6.55
C HIS A 157 6.36 4.64 -6.49
N GLU A 158 5.44 5.24 -5.75
CA GLU A 158 4.04 4.80 -5.73
C GLU A 158 3.41 4.87 -7.13
N ALA A 159 3.66 5.96 -7.87
CA ALA A 159 3.16 6.12 -9.22
C ALA A 159 3.72 5.06 -10.19
N LEU A 160 4.99 4.67 -10.08
CA LEU A 160 5.57 3.58 -10.87
C LEU A 160 4.82 2.26 -10.65
N ALA A 161 4.48 1.94 -9.40
CA ALA A 161 3.70 0.76 -9.10
C ALA A 161 2.25 0.85 -9.61
N GLU A 162 1.59 1.99 -9.41
CA GLU A 162 0.20 2.21 -9.86
C GLU A 162 0.05 2.16 -11.39
N LEU A 163 1.03 2.70 -12.10
CA LEU A 163 0.99 2.85 -13.56
C LEU A 163 1.49 1.61 -14.32
N CYS A 164 2.01 0.59 -13.65
CA CYS A 164 2.61 -0.59 -14.31
C CYS A 164 1.61 -1.46 -15.09
N GLY A 165 0.30 -1.27 -14.90
CA GLY A 165 -0.74 -2.03 -15.61
C GLY A 165 -0.94 -3.47 -15.11
N ASN A 166 -0.24 -3.90 -14.05
CA ASN A 166 -0.38 -5.21 -13.44
C ASN A 166 -0.88 -5.10 -11.99
N ALA A 167 -2.16 -5.46 -11.76
CA ALA A 167 -2.78 -5.29 -10.44
C ALA A 167 -2.07 -6.07 -9.32
N SER A 168 -1.52 -7.25 -9.59
CA SER A 168 -0.82 -8.04 -8.57
C SER A 168 0.52 -7.42 -8.18
N LEU A 169 1.32 -6.98 -9.15
CA LEU A 169 2.57 -6.28 -8.88
C LEU A 169 2.32 -4.94 -8.18
N ARG A 170 1.31 -4.19 -8.60
CA ARG A 170 0.89 -2.95 -7.94
C ARG A 170 0.60 -3.16 -6.46
N LEU A 171 -0.16 -4.20 -6.10
CA LEU A 171 -0.48 -4.50 -4.70
C LEU A 171 0.76 -4.93 -3.91
N CYS A 172 1.62 -5.75 -4.49
CA CYS A 172 2.84 -6.21 -3.83
C CYS A 172 3.85 -5.06 -3.64
N ALA A 173 4.17 -4.33 -4.70
CA ALA A 173 5.07 -3.19 -4.64
C ALA A 173 4.52 -2.09 -3.72
N GLY A 174 3.25 -1.73 -3.90
CA GLY A 174 2.61 -0.71 -3.08
C GLY A 174 2.56 -1.04 -1.59
N ALA A 175 2.41 -2.31 -1.19
CA ALA A 175 2.48 -2.71 0.21
C ALA A 175 3.90 -2.57 0.78
N LEU A 176 4.92 -2.99 0.02
CA LEU A 176 6.32 -2.86 0.41
C LEU A 176 6.77 -1.40 0.48
N GLU A 177 6.35 -0.57 -0.50
CA GLU A 177 6.61 0.87 -0.52
C GLU A 177 6.03 1.56 0.72
N ARG A 178 4.81 1.21 1.13
CA ARG A 178 4.21 1.76 2.35
C ARG A 178 4.98 1.38 3.61
N LEU A 179 5.49 0.16 3.67
CA LEU A 179 6.34 -0.28 4.79
C LEU A 179 7.64 0.51 4.83
N TRP A 180 8.29 0.67 3.69
CA TRP A 180 9.52 1.45 3.56
C TRP A 180 9.29 2.92 3.91
N THR A 181 8.28 3.53 3.29
CA THR A 181 7.87 4.93 3.48
C THR A 181 7.55 5.28 4.93
N ALA A 182 6.80 4.41 5.61
CA ALA A 182 6.46 4.63 7.02
C ALA A 182 7.72 4.67 7.91
N HIS A 183 8.75 3.91 7.53
CA HIS A 183 10.03 3.94 8.21
C HIS A 183 10.85 5.19 7.86
N GLU A 184 10.95 5.55 6.57
CA GLU A 184 11.63 6.77 6.13
C GLU A 184 11.01 8.04 6.73
N GLY A 185 9.68 8.11 6.85
CA GLY A 185 8.97 9.21 7.51
C GLY A 185 9.41 9.38 8.97
N SER A 186 9.55 8.27 9.68
CA SER A 186 10.07 8.24 11.04
C SER A 186 11.49 8.80 11.13
N TRP A 187 12.31 8.41 10.18
CA TRP A 187 13.69 8.84 10.13
C TRP A 187 13.82 10.32 9.68
N ALA A 188 13.07 10.75 8.66
CA ALA A 188 13.08 12.13 8.19
C ALA A 188 12.62 13.11 9.27
N GLU A 189 11.58 12.78 10.03
CA GLU A 189 11.14 13.58 11.20
C GLU A 189 12.24 13.68 12.26
N GLN A 190 12.95 12.59 12.55
CA GLN A 190 14.07 12.60 13.51
C GLN A 190 15.31 13.33 12.97
N ALA A 191 15.57 13.24 11.67
CA ALA A 191 16.72 13.85 11.02
C ALA A 191 16.54 15.35 10.73
N SER A 192 15.31 15.83 10.57
CA SER A 192 15.01 17.28 10.38
C SER A 192 15.49 18.16 11.54
N TYR A 193 15.79 17.55 12.68
CA TYR A 193 16.35 18.22 13.86
C TYR A 193 17.87 17.99 14.07
N GLY A 194 18.60 17.43 13.07
CA GLY A 194 20.00 17.07 13.24
C GLY A 194 20.79 16.93 11.91
N PRO A 195 22.11 16.67 11.98
CA PRO A 195 23.01 16.61 10.81
C PRO A 195 22.85 15.34 9.99
N GLY A 196 21.61 14.88 9.76
CA GLY A 196 21.28 13.57 9.19
C GLY A 196 20.59 13.54 7.85
N PHE A 197 20.09 14.68 7.36
CA PHE A 197 19.36 14.72 6.10
C PHE A 197 20.32 14.70 4.90
N PRO A 198 19.94 14.11 3.73
CA PRO A 198 20.79 14.08 2.55
C PRO A 198 21.21 15.47 2.11
N GLU A 199 22.51 15.67 1.86
CA GLU A 199 23.03 16.90 1.29
C GLU A 199 22.34 17.21 -0.04
N LEU A 200 22.22 18.49 -0.38
CA LEU A 200 21.60 18.93 -1.64
C LEU A 200 22.16 18.22 -2.88
N ARG A 201 23.46 17.92 -2.91
CA ARG A 201 24.10 17.16 -3.99
C ARG A 201 23.48 15.77 -4.13
N ILE A 202 23.32 15.05 -3.02
CA ILE A 202 22.74 13.68 -3.01
C ILE A 202 21.28 13.71 -3.47
N ARG A 203 20.52 14.73 -3.07
CA ARG A 203 19.14 14.90 -3.53
C ARG A 203 19.06 15.14 -5.03
N HIS A 204 19.93 15.98 -5.58
CA HIS A 204 20.00 16.20 -7.01
C HIS A 204 20.39 14.92 -7.76
N GLU A 205 21.40 14.18 -7.28
CA GLU A 205 21.78 12.87 -7.85
C GLU A 205 20.61 11.90 -7.88
N ALA A 206 19.83 11.79 -6.79
CA ALA A 206 18.64 10.94 -6.76
C ALA A 206 17.55 11.40 -7.75
N LEU A 207 17.35 12.70 -7.91
CA LEU A 207 16.41 13.25 -8.89
C LEU A 207 16.92 13.07 -10.34
N ASP A 208 18.21 13.17 -10.59
CA ASP A 208 18.81 12.85 -11.89
C ASP A 208 18.58 11.37 -12.26
N GLU A 209 18.65 10.46 -11.26
CA GLU A 209 18.31 9.04 -11.46
C GLU A 209 16.81 8.86 -11.79
N HIS A 210 15.89 9.61 -11.15
CA HIS A 210 14.46 9.62 -11.52
C HIS A 210 14.27 10.10 -12.97
N ALA A 211 14.97 11.17 -13.38
CA ALA A 211 14.91 11.66 -14.76
C ALA A 211 15.36 10.59 -15.76
N LEU A 212 16.43 9.84 -15.45
CA LEU A 212 16.89 8.73 -16.28
C LEU A 212 15.84 7.62 -16.41
N ILE A 213 15.15 7.27 -15.32
CA ILE A 213 14.05 6.28 -15.35
C ILE A 213 12.93 6.77 -16.29
N ILE A 214 12.53 8.04 -16.20
CA ILE A 214 11.51 8.63 -17.06
C ILE A 214 11.96 8.59 -18.54
N GLU A 215 13.20 8.97 -18.81
CA GLU A 215 13.78 8.94 -20.18
C GLU A 215 13.71 7.53 -20.79
N ARG A 216 14.13 6.51 -20.04
CA ARG A 216 14.09 5.11 -20.49
C ARG A 216 12.65 4.62 -20.71
N ILE A 217 11.72 4.97 -19.82
CA ILE A 217 10.30 4.66 -20.01
C ILE A 217 9.78 5.33 -21.29
N ALA A 218 10.06 6.62 -21.50
CA ALA A 218 9.61 7.36 -22.67
C ALA A 218 10.15 6.72 -23.97
N ALA A 219 11.40 6.31 -23.96
CA ALA A 219 12.04 5.62 -25.09
C ALA A 219 11.47 4.20 -25.35
N GLY A 220 10.71 3.62 -24.40
CA GLY A 220 10.28 2.22 -24.45
C GLY A 220 11.41 1.22 -24.19
N ASP A 221 12.53 1.68 -23.63
CA ASP A 221 13.67 0.86 -23.22
C ASP A 221 13.36 0.15 -21.88
N ALA A 222 12.61 -0.93 -21.96
CA ALA A 222 12.08 -1.64 -20.81
C ALA A 222 13.17 -2.21 -19.88
N GLU A 223 14.25 -2.76 -20.45
CA GLU A 223 15.35 -3.31 -19.67
C GLU A 223 16.22 -2.20 -19.07
N GLY A 224 16.53 -1.16 -19.85
CA GLY A 224 17.29 -0.01 -19.34
C GLY A 224 16.52 0.76 -18.26
N ALA A 225 15.20 0.88 -18.38
CA ALA A 225 14.35 1.48 -17.35
C ALA A 225 14.38 0.66 -16.04
N ALA A 226 14.26 -0.67 -16.13
CA ALA A 226 14.32 -1.56 -14.97
C ALA A 226 15.71 -1.57 -14.30
N GLU A 227 16.78 -1.48 -15.09
CA GLU A 227 18.15 -1.40 -14.57
C GLU A 227 18.41 -0.06 -13.87
N ALA A 228 17.96 1.05 -14.45
CA ALA A 228 18.04 2.38 -13.82
C ALA A 228 17.28 2.41 -12.49
N ALA A 229 16.08 1.85 -12.43
CA ALA A 229 15.30 1.76 -11.19
C ALA A 229 16.01 0.91 -10.13
N ARG A 230 16.59 -0.23 -10.52
CA ARG A 230 17.34 -1.08 -9.57
C ARG A 230 18.56 -0.38 -9.01
N ALA A 231 19.31 0.34 -9.84
CA ALA A 231 20.48 1.11 -9.42
C ALA A 231 20.08 2.23 -8.45
N HIS A 232 19.02 2.99 -8.80
CA HIS A 232 18.46 4.05 -7.96
C HIS A 232 18.05 3.53 -6.58
N LEU A 233 17.26 2.45 -6.51
CA LEU A 233 16.85 1.85 -5.24
C LEU A 233 18.05 1.38 -4.40
N GLY A 234 19.07 0.79 -5.03
CA GLY A 234 20.29 0.39 -4.34
C GLY A 234 21.02 1.57 -3.69
N THR A 235 21.12 2.70 -4.38
CA THR A 235 21.74 3.92 -3.88
C THR A 235 20.94 4.56 -2.75
N SER A 236 19.65 4.80 -2.97
CA SER A 236 18.75 5.48 -2.03
C SER A 236 18.56 4.67 -0.73
N GLN A 237 18.35 3.36 -0.83
CA GLN A 237 18.19 2.48 0.33
C GLN A 237 19.48 2.36 1.15
N THR A 238 20.64 2.27 0.51
CA THR A 238 21.93 2.24 1.21
C THR A 238 22.09 3.50 2.04
N TYR A 239 21.73 4.66 1.50
CA TYR A 239 21.78 5.91 2.23
C TYR A 239 20.83 5.91 3.45
N ALA A 240 19.58 5.49 3.25
CA ALA A 240 18.58 5.43 4.32
C ALA A 240 19.01 4.46 5.45
N LEU A 241 19.49 3.27 5.10
CA LEU A 241 19.90 2.24 6.06
C LEU A 241 21.18 2.61 6.83
N HIS A 242 22.15 3.27 6.20
CA HIS A 242 23.36 3.76 6.89
C HIS A 242 23.04 4.68 8.06
N ARG A 243 21.95 5.43 7.97
CA ARG A 243 21.53 6.37 8.99
C ARG A 243 20.59 5.76 10.02
N ALA A 244 19.67 4.91 9.58
CA ALA A 244 18.68 4.28 10.45
C ALA A 244 19.24 3.13 11.29
N GLY A 245 20.41 2.60 10.95
CA GLY A 245 20.91 1.35 11.49
C GLY A 245 20.21 0.14 10.84
N ASN A 246 19.96 -0.91 11.62
CA ASN A 246 19.29 -2.12 11.16
C ASN A 246 17.97 -2.32 11.93
N PRO A 247 16.95 -1.45 11.73
CA PRO A 247 15.73 -1.50 12.51
C PRO A 247 14.89 -2.72 12.14
N ILE A 248 14.26 -3.31 13.15
CA ILE A 248 13.20 -4.30 12.96
C ILE A 248 11.95 -3.54 12.48
N VAL A 249 11.19 -4.13 11.57
CA VAL A 249 9.84 -3.65 11.22
C VAL A 249 8.97 -3.72 12.48
N ASP A 250 8.48 -2.61 13.00
CA ASP A 250 7.87 -2.52 14.33
C ASP A 250 6.43 -1.96 14.37
N VAL A 251 5.75 -2.11 15.52
CA VAL A 251 4.36 -1.68 15.78
C VAL A 251 4.09 -0.18 15.57
N PRO A 252 4.97 0.78 15.86
CA PRO A 252 4.79 2.17 15.48
C PRO A 252 4.53 2.36 13.99
N LEU A 253 5.12 1.52 13.15
CA LEU A 253 4.88 1.46 11.71
C LEU A 253 3.40 1.15 11.40
N GLN A 254 2.80 0.16 12.10
CA GLN A 254 1.38 -0.18 11.95
C GLN A 254 0.46 0.99 12.32
N ARG A 255 0.75 1.72 13.40
CA ARG A 255 -0.02 2.90 13.81
C ARG A 255 0.05 4.02 12.79
N ARG A 256 1.20 4.24 12.14
CA ARG A 256 1.35 5.23 11.08
C ARG A 256 0.61 4.82 9.82
N LEU A 257 0.71 3.54 9.44
CA LEU A 257 -0.06 2.99 8.33
C LEU A 257 -1.57 3.15 8.57
N LEU A 258 -2.05 2.97 9.79
CA LEU A 258 -3.47 3.14 10.13
C LEU A 258 -3.90 4.62 10.18
N ASN A 259 -3.02 5.54 10.59
CA ASN A 259 -3.34 6.97 10.68
C ASN A 259 -3.34 7.68 9.31
N SER A 260 -2.75 7.10 8.28
CA SER A 260 -2.83 7.62 6.90
C SER A 260 -4.17 7.37 6.21
N PHE A 261 -5.16 6.79 6.93
CA PHE A 261 -6.52 6.54 6.45
C PHE A 261 -7.54 7.63 6.85
N HIS A 262 -7.13 8.63 7.60
CA HIS A 262 -7.96 9.75 8.02
C HIS A 262 -7.47 11.07 7.43
#